data_7e1b5d2d568e996981972bd47ec5a604
#
_entry.id   7e1b5d2d568e996981972bd47ec5a604
#
_cell.length_a   1.000
_cell.length_b   1.000
_cell.length_c   1.000
_cell.angle_alpha   90.00
_cell.angle_beta   90.00
_cell.angle_gamma   90.00
#
_symmetry.space_group_name_H-M   'P 1'
#
loop_
_entity.id
_entity.type
_entity.pdbx_description
1 polymer ?
#
loop_
_entity_poly.entity_id
_entity_poly.type
_entity_poly.pdbx_seq_one_letter_code
_entity_poly.pdbx_strand_id
1 'polypeptide(L)'
;MKKIFKIILTFIKVRYFCKWTSRDKLLEYQEKQVEKHLKFLKKNSPYFKTHKITKDFTMNKAFMMENFDELNTLGVKKDEAMDIALNSEKTRNFNQKYKNISVGLSSGTSGHRGMFITTPEEQGIWAGTILAKMLPKNNIFRHRIAFFLRADNDLYKTINSFLISLEYFDTFKDIDEHIERLNKYKPTMIVAPPSLLLVLAKKIEEGELKVSPKRVISVAEILEKPDEEYIKKQFKLNIIHQIYQATEGFLACTCEYGHLHLNEDLIKFEKKYIDEKRFYPIITDFRRTSQPFVNYYLNDILVETTEPCECGSVLQRIVKIEGRSDDIFKFINKSDKEVIVFPDFIRRTILFVENIREYQVFQTSNNLLEVAILNITEEQKELIKKEFNKLFTSLEIENIEIKFINYEIDKTKKLKRIVRKVIE
;
A
#
# COMPACT_ATOMS: atom_id res chain seq x y z
N MET A 1 -6.80 22.60 17.87
CA MET A 1 -5.43 23.03 18.24
C MET A 1 -4.47 21.84 18.48
N LYS A 2 -4.76 20.88 19.35
CA LYS A 2 -3.85 19.75 19.68
C LYS A 2 -3.37 18.93 18.46
N LYS A 3 -4.26 18.62 17.49
CA LYS A 3 -3.94 17.85 16.28
C LYS A 3 -2.96 18.58 15.36
N ILE A 4 -3.19 19.86 15.07
CA ILE A 4 -2.30 20.69 14.22
C ILE A 4 -0.92 20.81 14.86
N PHE A 5 -0.87 21.10 16.15
CA PHE A 5 0.39 21.14 16.89
C PHE A 5 1.15 19.84 16.80
N LYS A 6 0.46 18.69 16.89
CA LYS A 6 1.07 17.36 16.74
C LYS A 6 1.61 17.14 15.33
N ILE A 7 0.90 17.58 14.28
CA ILE A 7 1.38 17.54 12.88
C ILE A 7 2.71 18.29 12.76
N ILE A 8 2.74 19.54 13.22
CA ILE A 8 3.92 20.42 13.11
C ILE A 8 5.11 19.82 13.88
N LEU A 9 4.92 19.43 15.14
CA LEU A 9 5.98 18.84 15.95
C LEU A 9 6.52 17.55 15.31
N THR A 10 5.63 16.69 14.81
CA THR A 10 6.04 15.44 14.17
C THR A 10 6.78 15.73 12.87
N PHE A 11 6.27 16.66 12.06
CA PHE A 11 6.95 17.08 10.83
C PHE A 11 8.37 17.55 11.11
N ILE A 12 8.56 18.47 12.06
CA ILE A 12 9.87 19.00 12.43
C ILE A 12 10.79 17.87 12.91
N LYS A 13 10.28 17.03 13.82
CA LYS A 13 11.05 15.91 14.38
C LYS A 13 11.52 14.94 13.29
N VAL A 14 10.61 14.49 12.42
CA VAL A 14 10.93 13.50 11.38
C VAL A 14 11.83 14.12 10.30
N ARG A 15 11.57 15.35 9.90
CA ARG A 15 12.29 16.03 8.82
C ARG A 15 13.73 16.37 9.18
N TYR A 16 13.98 16.83 10.41
CA TYR A 16 15.25 17.44 10.79
C TYR A 16 16.02 16.65 11.85
N PHE A 17 15.35 15.89 12.70
CA PHE A 17 15.99 15.22 13.83
C PHE A 17 16.04 13.69 13.74
N CYS A 18 15.17 13.05 12.96
CA CYS A 18 15.22 11.60 12.73
C CYS A 18 16.23 11.27 11.61
N LYS A 19 17.53 11.56 11.85
CA LYS A 19 18.62 11.21 10.94
C LYS A 19 19.51 10.18 11.62
N TRP A 20 19.54 8.99 11.04
CA TRP A 20 20.32 7.87 11.57
C TRP A 20 21.68 7.83 10.90
N THR A 21 22.75 7.84 11.69
CA THR A 21 24.13 7.84 11.21
C THR A 21 24.71 6.43 11.03
N SER A 22 24.08 5.42 11.64
CA SER A 22 24.46 4.02 11.47
C SER A 22 23.25 3.11 11.69
N ARG A 23 23.33 1.90 11.14
CA ARG A 23 22.33 0.86 11.32
C ARG A 23 22.17 0.49 12.80
N ASP A 24 23.28 0.35 13.54
CA ASP A 24 23.26 -0.05 14.95
C ASP A 24 22.49 0.95 15.82
N LYS A 25 22.69 2.25 15.62
CA LYS A 25 21.95 3.29 16.33
C LYS A 25 20.44 3.27 16.03
N LEU A 26 20.06 2.93 14.81
CA LEU A 26 18.66 2.76 14.46
C LEU A 26 18.07 1.56 15.18
N LEU A 27 18.76 0.42 15.19
CA LEU A 27 18.30 -0.80 15.88
C LEU A 27 18.17 -0.58 17.38
N GLU A 28 19.15 0.04 18.02
CA GLU A 28 19.09 0.41 19.45
C GLU A 28 17.90 1.33 19.74
N TYR A 29 17.64 2.30 18.87
CA TYR A 29 16.46 3.15 19.00
C TYR A 29 15.16 2.35 18.89
N GLN A 30 15.04 1.46 17.90
CA GLN A 30 13.86 0.61 17.74
C GLN A 30 13.60 -0.23 18.98
N GLU A 31 14.61 -0.89 19.51
CA GLU A 31 14.49 -1.71 20.74
C GLU A 31 13.95 -0.88 21.91
N LYS A 32 14.52 0.30 22.15
CA LYS A 32 14.05 1.22 23.19
C LYS A 32 12.60 1.67 22.98
N GLN A 33 12.18 1.92 21.70
CA GLN A 33 10.81 2.33 21.42
C GLN A 33 9.83 1.16 21.59
N VAL A 34 10.18 -0.02 21.12
CA VAL A 34 9.38 -1.23 21.30
C VAL A 34 9.21 -1.55 22.78
N GLU A 35 10.29 -1.50 23.58
CA GLU A 35 10.20 -1.73 25.03
C GLU A 35 9.24 -0.74 25.72
N LYS A 36 9.34 0.56 25.38
CA LYS A 36 8.42 1.59 25.89
C LYS A 36 6.97 1.30 25.46
N HIS A 37 6.79 0.91 24.23
CA HIS A 37 5.48 0.59 23.68
C HIS A 37 4.86 -0.62 24.40
N LEU A 38 5.61 -1.69 24.58
CA LEU A 38 5.15 -2.88 25.30
C LEU A 38 4.83 -2.58 26.78
N LYS A 39 5.62 -1.75 27.45
CA LYS A 39 5.29 -1.25 28.80
C LYS A 39 3.98 -0.47 28.83
N PHE A 40 3.73 0.38 27.82
CA PHE A 40 2.48 1.09 27.68
C PHE A 40 1.29 0.14 27.46
N LEU A 41 1.42 -0.83 26.54
CA LEU A 41 0.38 -1.80 26.22
C LEU A 41 0.04 -2.67 27.43
N LYS A 42 1.05 -3.14 28.17
CA LYS A 42 0.87 -3.90 29.41
C LYS A 42 0.05 -3.14 30.46
N LYS A 43 0.09 -1.80 30.43
CA LYS A 43 -0.70 -0.97 31.34
C LYS A 43 -2.12 -0.69 30.83
N ASN A 44 -2.32 -0.56 29.53
CA ASN A 44 -3.53 0.04 28.96
C ASN A 44 -4.40 -0.92 28.14
N SER A 45 -3.86 -2.01 27.57
CA SER A 45 -4.63 -3.01 26.82
C SER A 45 -5.03 -4.17 27.74
N PRO A 46 -6.30 -4.53 27.83
CA PRO A 46 -6.76 -5.71 28.57
C PRO A 46 -6.00 -6.98 28.21
N TYR A 47 -5.80 -7.22 26.90
CA TYR A 47 -5.09 -8.39 26.40
C TYR A 47 -3.64 -8.45 26.93
N PHE A 48 -2.87 -7.37 26.76
CA PHE A 48 -1.46 -7.34 27.15
C PHE A 48 -1.23 -7.25 28.67
N LYS A 49 -2.26 -7.00 29.45
CA LYS A 49 -2.22 -7.12 30.92
C LYS A 49 -2.13 -8.56 31.38
N THR A 50 -2.86 -9.45 30.71
CA THR A 50 -3.05 -10.85 31.11
C THR A 50 -2.15 -11.81 30.35
N HIS A 51 -1.73 -11.45 29.13
CA HIS A 51 -0.92 -12.31 28.25
C HIS A 51 0.51 -11.80 28.15
N LYS A 52 1.47 -12.72 28.32
CA LYS A 52 2.89 -12.43 28.10
C LYS A 52 3.20 -12.54 26.59
N ILE A 53 3.94 -11.56 26.09
CA ILE A 53 4.48 -11.62 24.73
C ILE A 53 5.71 -12.53 24.78
N THR A 54 5.59 -13.71 24.19
CA THR A 54 6.71 -14.64 23.98
C THR A 54 7.43 -14.33 22.67
N LYS A 55 8.57 -14.96 22.41
CA LYS A 55 9.29 -14.81 21.14
C LYS A 55 8.48 -15.30 19.94
N ASP A 56 7.62 -16.30 20.15
CA ASP A 56 6.79 -16.91 19.12
C ASP A 56 5.42 -16.23 18.98
N PHE A 57 5.15 -15.19 19.78
CA PHE A 57 3.90 -14.44 19.69
C PHE A 57 3.85 -13.68 18.37
N THR A 58 2.86 -13.99 17.57
CA THR A 58 2.56 -13.28 16.31
C THR A 58 1.08 -12.95 16.23
N MET A 59 0.77 -11.82 15.63
CA MET A 59 -0.58 -11.39 15.31
C MET A 59 -0.78 -11.40 13.79
N ASN A 60 -1.99 -11.60 13.37
CA ASN A 60 -2.42 -11.35 12.02
C ASN A 60 -3.81 -10.69 12.01
N LYS A 61 -4.38 -10.49 10.85
CA LYS A 61 -5.68 -9.83 10.71
C LYS A 61 -6.81 -10.60 11.40
N ALA A 62 -6.83 -11.94 11.30
CA ALA A 62 -7.84 -12.77 11.94
C ALA A 62 -7.75 -12.63 13.46
N PHE A 63 -6.56 -12.84 14.01
CA PHE A 63 -6.28 -12.67 15.44
C PHE A 63 -6.68 -11.27 15.95
N MET A 64 -6.31 -10.21 15.20
CA MET A 64 -6.66 -8.83 15.54
C MET A 64 -8.17 -8.62 15.62
N MET A 65 -8.93 -9.17 14.67
CA MET A 65 -10.38 -9.00 14.62
C MET A 65 -11.11 -9.86 15.64
N GLU A 66 -10.60 -11.03 15.97
CA GLU A 66 -11.13 -11.91 16.99
C GLU A 66 -10.97 -11.29 18.40
N ASN A 67 -9.82 -10.74 18.68
CA ASN A 67 -9.45 -10.19 19.99
C ASN A 67 -9.54 -8.65 20.05
N PHE A 68 -10.25 -8.00 19.13
CA PHE A 68 -10.24 -6.54 18.96
C PHE A 68 -10.58 -5.78 20.24
N ASP A 69 -11.63 -6.22 20.95
CA ASP A 69 -12.13 -5.55 22.16
C ASP A 69 -11.10 -5.52 23.28
N GLU A 70 -10.30 -6.58 23.39
CA GLU A 70 -9.28 -6.71 24.42
C GLU A 70 -7.93 -6.12 24.00
N LEU A 71 -7.62 -6.15 22.72
CA LEU A 71 -6.37 -5.62 22.18
C LEU A 71 -6.31 -4.10 22.22
N ASN A 72 -7.42 -3.41 21.87
CA ASN A 72 -7.39 -1.96 21.83
C ASN A 72 -7.32 -1.34 23.24
N THR A 73 -6.66 -0.17 23.32
CA THR A 73 -6.42 0.50 24.61
C THR A 73 -7.51 1.51 24.98
N LEU A 74 -8.54 1.64 24.15
CA LEU A 74 -9.55 2.70 24.25
C LEU A 74 -10.93 2.18 24.67
N GLY A 75 -11.07 0.86 24.84
CA GLY A 75 -12.37 0.22 25.15
C GLY A 75 -13.38 0.34 24.02
N VAL A 76 -12.94 0.44 22.79
CA VAL A 76 -13.81 0.45 21.61
C VAL A 76 -14.37 -0.94 21.40
N LYS A 77 -15.70 -1.04 21.20
CA LYS A 77 -16.38 -2.29 20.89
C LYS A 77 -16.35 -2.53 19.38
N LYS A 78 -15.92 -3.73 18.98
CA LYS A 78 -15.76 -4.12 17.57
C LYS A 78 -17.05 -3.93 16.78
N ASP A 79 -18.16 -4.44 17.30
CA ASP A 79 -19.43 -4.44 16.56
C ASP A 79 -19.96 -3.01 16.36
N GLU A 80 -19.95 -2.18 17.41
CA GLU A 80 -20.36 -0.77 17.31
C GLU A 80 -19.48 0.02 16.33
N ALA A 81 -18.16 -0.19 16.37
CA ALA A 81 -17.23 0.47 15.47
C ALA A 81 -17.36 -0.04 14.03
N MET A 82 -17.63 -1.33 13.84
CA MET A 82 -17.88 -1.92 12.52
C MET A 82 -19.13 -1.33 11.87
N ASP A 83 -20.23 -1.17 12.63
CA ASP A 83 -21.46 -0.57 12.14
C ASP A 83 -21.24 0.87 11.66
N ILE A 84 -20.49 1.67 12.43
CA ILE A 84 -20.11 3.04 12.04
C ILE A 84 -19.30 3.02 10.74
N ALA A 85 -18.33 2.13 10.62
CA ALA A 85 -17.46 2.05 9.46
C ALA A 85 -18.23 1.60 8.19
N LEU A 86 -19.11 0.60 8.31
CA LEU A 86 -19.97 0.13 7.22
C LEU A 86 -20.95 1.21 6.77
N ASN A 87 -21.58 1.91 7.73
CA ASN A 87 -22.48 3.00 7.43
C ASN A 87 -21.76 4.17 6.75
N SER A 88 -20.53 4.49 7.19
CA SER A 88 -19.70 5.52 6.55
C SER A 88 -19.40 5.20 5.08
N GLU A 89 -19.10 3.94 4.76
CA GLU A 89 -18.89 3.52 3.37
C GLU A 89 -20.19 3.58 2.55
N LYS A 90 -21.30 3.09 3.12
CA LYS A 90 -22.62 3.08 2.44
C LYS A 90 -23.12 4.49 2.12
N THR A 91 -22.99 5.41 3.07
CA THR A 91 -23.48 6.79 2.94
C THR A 91 -22.46 7.74 2.34
N ARG A 92 -21.20 7.30 2.13
CA ARG A 92 -20.06 8.14 1.75
C ARG A 92 -19.79 9.29 2.75
N ASN A 93 -20.32 9.18 3.96
CA ASN A 93 -20.08 10.14 5.04
C ASN A 93 -19.00 9.63 5.99
N PHE A 94 -17.75 9.93 5.67
CA PHE A 94 -16.57 9.53 6.44
C PHE A 94 -16.27 10.40 7.67
N ASN A 95 -17.17 11.34 8.01
CA ASN A 95 -17.05 12.15 9.22
C ASN A 95 -17.61 11.44 10.46
N GLN A 96 -18.25 10.28 10.29
CA GLN A 96 -18.76 9.49 11.41
C GLN A 96 -17.60 8.94 12.26
N LYS A 97 -17.77 9.00 13.57
CA LYS A 97 -16.74 8.61 14.53
C LYS A 97 -17.34 7.81 15.68
N TYR A 98 -16.56 6.88 16.21
CA TYR A 98 -16.86 6.28 17.50
C TYR A 98 -16.40 7.26 18.60
N LYS A 99 -17.32 8.03 19.19
CA LYS A 99 -16.98 9.17 20.08
C LYS A 99 -16.06 10.17 19.34
N ASN A 100 -14.78 10.19 19.65
CA ASN A 100 -13.78 11.06 19.00
C ASN A 100 -12.73 10.26 18.20
N ILE A 101 -12.97 8.97 17.98
CA ILE A 101 -12.06 8.03 17.34
C ILE A 101 -12.53 7.80 15.91
N SER A 102 -11.64 7.93 14.94
CA SER A 102 -11.95 7.59 13.55
C SER A 102 -11.88 6.09 13.35
N VAL A 103 -12.85 5.55 12.66
CA VAL A 103 -12.97 4.14 12.31
C VAL A 103 -12.94 4.01 10.80
N GLY A 104 -12.27 2.98 10.31
CA GLY A 104 -12.23 2.67 8.88
C GLY A 104 -12.10 1.18 8.62
N LEU A 105 -12.39 0.77 7.39
CA LEU A 105 -12.29 -0.62 6.95
C LEU A 105 -11.08 -0.84 6.06
N SER A 106 -10.49 -2.02 6.17
CA SER A 106 -9.52 -2.50 5.18
C SER A 106 -10.24 -2.86 3.88
N SER A 107 -9.53 -2.90 2.77
CA SER A 107 -10.11 -3.18 1.44
C SER A 107 -10.74 -4.57 1.28
N GLY A 108 -10.59 -5.48 2.25
CA GLY A 108 -11.27 -6.78 2.27
C GLY A 108 -10.85 -7.76 1.17
N THR A 109 -9.69 -7.56 0.56
CA THR A 109 -9.21 -8.36 -0.59
C THR A 109 -8.94 -9.83 -0.28
N SER A 110 -8.92 -10.23 0.99
CA SER A 110 -8.69 -11.61 1.48
C SER A 110 -9.96 -12.25 2.09
N GLY A 111 -11.15 -11.84 1.63
CA GLY A 111 -12.43 -12.41 2.11
C GLY A 111 -12.91 -11.85 3.46
N HIS A 112 -12.03 -11.46 4.36
CA HIS A 112 -12.39 -10.87 5.65
C HIS A 112 -12.00 -9.40 5.73
N ARG A 113 -12.96 -8.52 5.96
CA ARG A 113 -12.71 -7.10 6.18
C ARG A 113 -12.16 -6.87 7.57
N GLY A 114 -10.97 -6.28 7.65
CA GLY A 114 -10.45 -5.77 8.91
C GLY A 114 -10.96 -4.36 9.17
N MET A 115 -11.06 -4.02 10.43
CA MET A 115 -11.36 -2.67 10.89
C MET A 115 -10.10 -2.07 11.52
N PHE A 116 -9.95 -0.76 11.39
CA PHE A 116 -8.91 -0.01 12.09
C PHE A 116 -9.49 1.22 12.79
N ILE A 117 -8.88 1.56 13.90
CA ILE A 117 -9.22 2.77 14.66
C ILE A 117 -7.99 3.67 14.78
N THR A 118 -8.23 4.98 14.81
CA THR A 118 -7.18 5.98 15.02
C THR A 118 -7.66 7.16 15.83
N THR A 119 -6.84 7.60 16.80
CA THR A 119 -7.08 8.82 17.55
C THR A 119 -6.69 10.07 16.74
N PRO A 120 -7.20 11.25 17.08
CA PRO A 120 -6.73 12.51 16.48
C PRO A 120 -5.23 12.74 16.63
N GLU A 121 -4.64 12.25 17.72
CA GLU A 121 -3.19 12.34 17.94
C GLU A 121 -2.41 11.46 16.98
N GLU A 122 -2.79 10.20 16.81
CA GLU A 122 -2.18 9.26 15.85
C GLU A 122 -2.31 9.75 14.42
N GLN A 123 -3.46 10.32 14.06
CA GLN A 123 -3.66 10.98 12.76
C GLN A 123 -2.70 12.15 12.57
N GLY A 124 -2.47 12.95 13.61
CA GLY A 124 -1.52 14.04 13.58
C GLY A 124 -0.07 13.56 13.39
N ILE A 125 0.32 12.48 14.06
CA ILE A 125 1.63 11.82 13.91
C ILE A 125 1.79 11.30 12.48
N TRP A 126 0.79 10.60 11.97
CA TRP A 126 0.79 10.05 10.62
C TRP A 126 0.93 11.16 9.56
N ALA A 127 0.08 12.20 9.63
CA ALA A 127 0.11 13.31 8.67
C ALA A 127 1.45 14.06 8.71
N GLY A 128 1.93 14.41 9.90
CA GLY A 128 3.24 15.09 10.06
C GLY A 128 4.38 14.25 9.51
N THR A 129 4.32 12.93 9.66
CA THR A 129 5.32 12.00 9.14
C THR A 129 5.30 11.93 7.61
N ILE A 130 4.11 11.75 7.00
CA ILE A 130 3.99 11.70 5.53
C ILE A 130 4.46 13.02 4.92
N LEU A 131 4.02 14.15 5.44
CA LEU A 131 4.48 15.45 4.96
C LEU A 131 6.01 15.59 5.08
N ALA A 132 6.60 15.16 6.20
CA ALA A 132 8.04 15.23 6.40
C ALA A 132 8.83 14.40 5.39
N LYS A 133 8.34 13.21 5.05
CA LYS A 133 9.02 12.28 4.13
C LYS A 133 8.71 12.55 2.66
N MET A 134 7.51 13.02 2.34
CA MET A 134 7.05 13.12 0.95
C MET A 134 7.12 14.52 0.34
N LEU A 135 7.17 15.58 1.13
CA LEU A 135 7.42 16.92 0.59
C LEU A 135 8.87 17.03 0.10
N PRO A 136 9.13 17.75 -1.02
CA PRO A 136 10.48 17.96 -1.54
C PRO A 136 11.42 18.53 -0.48
N LYS A 137 12.69 18.09 -0.47
CA LYS A 137 13.67 18.56 0.53
C LYS A 137 13.92 20.06 0.48
N ASN A 138 13.97 20.61 -0.73
CA ASN A 138 14.36 22.02 -0.97
C ASN A 138 13.17 22.98 -1.00
N ASN A 139 11.94 22.49 -0.99
CA ASN A 139 10.75 23.33 -0.99
C ASN A 139 9.61 22.65 -0.24
N ILE A 140 9.25 23.20 0.92
CA ILE A 140 8.15 22.70 1.77
C ILE A 140 6.91 23.60 1.73
N PHE A 141 6.94 24.70 0.95
CA PHE A 141 5.91 25.71 0.96
C PHE A 141 5.15 25.79 -0.38
N ARG A 142 3.91 26.29 -0.31
CA ARG A 142 3.06 26.59 -1.46
C ARG A 142 2.77 25.39 -2.35
N HIS A 143 2.56 24.21 -1.72
CA HIS A 143 2.14 23.03 -2.44
C HIS A 143 0.63 22.98 -2.59
N ARG A 144 0.16 22.73 -3.80
CA ARG A 144 -1.21 22.33 -4.13
C ARG A 144 -1.20 20.83 -4.41
N ILE A 145 -1.79 20.06 -3.51
CA ILE A 145 -1.78 18.60 -3.55
C ILE A 145 -3.14 18.12 -4.02
N ALA A 146 -3.23 17.49 -5.18
CA ALA A 146 -4.38 16.73 -5.60
C ALA A 146 -4.28 15.30 -5.06
N PHE A 147 -5.22 14.91 -4.21
CA PHE A 147 -5.18 13.66 -3.49
C PHE A 147 -6.38 12.78 -3.86
N PHE A 148 -6.11 11.69 -4.57
CA PHE A 148 -7.11 10.76 -5.06
C PHE A 148 -7.23 9.56 -4.14
N LEU A 149 -8.36 9.41 -3.49
CA LEU A 149 -8.70 8.26 -2.64
C LEU A 149 -10.17 7.87 -2.78
N ARG A 150 -10.46 6.66 -2.31
CA ARG A 150 -11.84 6.12 -2.23
C ARG A 150 -12.65 6.69 -1.07
N ALA A 151 -11.99 7.20 -0.05
CA ALA A 151 -12.63 7.69 1.17
C ALA A 151 -12.03 9.03 1.57
N ASP A 152 -12.88 10.03 1.80
CA ASP A 152 -12.47 11.30 2.41
C ASP A 152 -12.18 11.11 3.90
N ASN A 153 -11.37 11.97 4.46
CA ASN A 153 -11.10 12.01 5.89
C ASN A 153 -10.87 13.45 6.33
N ASP A 154 -11.43 13.82 7.48
CA ASP A 154 -11.21 15.13 8.13
C ASP A 154 -9.73 15.50 8.31
N LEU A 155 -8.84 14.49 8.23
CA LEU A 155 -7.40 14.70 8.28
C LEU A 155 -6.93 15.63 7.16
N TYR A 156 -7.45 15.44 5.95
CA TYR A 156 -7.06 16.21 4.77
C TYR A 156 -7.47 17.69 4.88
N LYS A 157 -8.64 17.95 5.44
CA LYS A 157 -9.10 19.32 5.73
C LYS A 157 -8.21 20.03 6.77
N THR A 158 -7.62 19.26 7.68
CA THR A 158 -6.75 19.79 8.75
C THR A 158 -5.37 20.21 8.24
N ILE A 159 -4.90 19.64 7.11
CA ILE A 159 -3.60 19.95 6.50
C ILE A 159 -3.68 21.26 5.71
N ASN A 160 -4.88 21.66 5.26
CA ASN A 160 -5.06 22.90 4.53
C ASN A 160 -4.61 24.10 5.38
N SER A 161 -3.62 24.82 4.86
CA SER A 161 -3.00 25.99 5.46
C SER A 161 -2.55 26.95 4.37
N PHE A 162 -2.09 28.14 4.73
CA PHE A 162 -1.46 29.05 3.77
C PHE A 162 -0.24 28.41 3.04
N LEU A 163 0.38 27.40 3.65
CA LEU A 163 1.60 26.76 3.15
C LEU A 163 1.32 25.56 2.26
N ILE A 164 0.23 24.82 2.52
CA ILE A 164 -0.15 23.60 1.81
C ILE A 164 -1.66 23.64 1.61
N SER A 165 -2.08 23.57 0.35
CA SER A 165 -3.46 23.32 -0.04
C SER A 165 -3.60 21.86 -0.46
N LEU A 166 -4.55 21.16 0.12
CA LEU A 166 -4.87 19.78 -0.26
C LEU A 166 -6.32 19.72 -0.74
N GLU A 167 -6.52 19.24 -1.96
CA GLU A 167 -7.84 19.00 -2.54
C GLU A 167 -8.07 17.51 -2.72
N TYR A 168 -9.19 17.03 -2.19
CA TYR A 168 -9.61 15.65 -2.29
C TYR A 168 -10.38 15.42 -3.59
N PHE A 169 -10.03 14.33 -4.27
CA PHE A 169 -10.66 13.83 -5.48
C PHE A 169 -11.19 12.43 -5.21
N ASP A 170 -12.50 12.25 -5.26
CA ASP A 170 -13.14 10.95 -5.02
C ASP A 170 -12.97 10.05 -6.24
N THR A 171 -12.25 8.94 -6.09
CA THR A 171 -11.98 8.00 -7.20
C THR A 171 -13.23 7.33 -7.78
N PHE A 172 -14.41 7.51 -7.18
CA PHE A 172 -15.69 7.01 -7.70
C PHE A 172 -16.38 7.99 -8.63
N LYS A 173 -15.94 9.24 -8.66
CA LYS A 173 -16.50 10.24 -9.56
C LYS A 173 -15.97 10.10 -10.97
N ASP A 174 -16.69 10.73 -11.90
CA ASP A 174 -16.32 10.75 -13.30
C ASP A 174 -14.95 11.39 -13.53
N ILE A 175 -14.18 10.84 -14.46
CA ILE A 175 -12.84 11.31 -14.78
C ILE A 175 -12.84 12.70 -15.39
N ASP A 176 -13.86 13.03 -16.20
CA ASP A 176 -13.95 14.32 -16.89
C ASP A 176 -14.18 15.47 -15.88
N GLU A 177 -15.00 15.24 -14.83
CA GLU A 177 -15.11 16.18 -13.70
C GLU A 177 -13.74 16.42 -13.06
N HIS A 178 -12.96 15.37 -12.89
CA HIS A 178 -11.61 15.48 -12.32
C HIS A 178 -10.65 16.24 -13.22
N ILE A 179 -10.70 16.04 -14.54
CA ILE A 179 -9.85 16.75 -15.49
C ILE A 179 -10.12 18.26 -15.46
N GLU A 180 -11.39 18.67 -15.48
CA GLU A 180 -11.75 20.08 -15.36
C GLU A 180 -11.22 20.70 -14.07
N ARG A 181 -11.45 20.03 -12.92
CA ARG A 181 -10.99 20.50 -11.62
C ARG A 181 -9.46 20.59 -11.53
N LEU A 182 -8.74 19.57 -12.05
CA LEU A 182 -7.27 19.56 -12.07
C LEU A 182 -6.72 20.70 -12.93
N ASN A 183 -7.30 20.95 -14.10
CA ASN A 183 -6.91 22.05 -14.98
C ASN A 183 -7.08 23.42 -14.31
N LYS A 184 -8.10 23.59 -13.45
CA LYS A 184 -8.33 24.80 -12.67
C LYS A 184 -7.39 24.87 -11.45
N TYR A 185 -7.26 23.77 -10.71
CA TYR A 185 -6.48 23.69 -9.48
C TYR A 185 -4.97 23.77 -9.72
N LYS A 186 -4.50 23.25 -10.86
CA LYS A 186 -3.08 23.21 -11.28
C LYS A 186 -2.18 22.66 -10.16
N PRO A 187 -2.34 21.40 -9.77
CA PRO A 187 -1.62 20.82 -8.65
C PRO A 187 -0.10 20.85 -8.88
N THR A 188 0.65 21.10 -7.82
CA THR A 188 2.11 20.94 -7.80
C THR A 188 2.52 19.52 -7.42
N MET A 189 1.60 18.79 -6.78
CA MET A 189 1.78 17.37 -6.43
C MET A 189 0.47 16.62 -6.71
N ILE A 190 0.60 15.40 -7.25
CA ILE A 190 -0.53 14.48 -7.45
C ILE A 190 -0.24 13.20 -6.68
N VAL A 191 -1.18 12.75 -5.88
CA VAL A 191 -1.13 11.49 -5.13
C VAL A 191 -2.31 10.64 -5.58
N ALA A 192 -2.04 9.52 -6.24
CA ALA A 192 -3.10 8.67 -6.80
C ALA A 192 -2.66 7.21 -6.94
N PRO A 193 -3.59 6.25 -7.05
CA PRO A 193 -3.28 4.89 -7.46
C PRO A 193 -2.68 4.83 -8.88
N PRO A 194 -1.78 3.87 -9.19
CA PRO A 194 -1.23 3.67 -10.53
C PRO A 194 -2.29 3.59 -11.63
N SER A 195 -3.37 2.86 -11.40
CA SER A 195 -4.48 2.75 -12.35
C SER A 195 -5.04 4.11 -12.75
N LEU A 196 -5.21 5.01 -11.81
CA LEU A 196 -5.68 6.37 -12.10
C LEU A 196 -4.58 7.26 -12.69
N LEU A 197 -3.32 7.10 -12.25
CA LEU A 197 -2.19 7.83 -12.84
C LEU A 197 -2.03 7.51 -14.33
N LEU A 198 -2.31 6.27 -14.75
CA LEU A 198 -2.34 5.87 -16.16
C LEU A 198 -3.44 6.60 -16.94
N VAL A 199 -4.64 6.70 -16.38
CA VAL A 199 -5.74 7.44 -17.00
C VAL A 199 -5.38 8.92 -17.13
N LEU A 200 -4.84 9.54 -16.07
CA LEU A 200 -4.40 10.94 -16.12
C LEU A 200 -3.27 11.14 -17.14
N ALA A 201 -2.32 10.20 -17.22
CA ALA A 201 -1.23 10.24 -18.20
C ALA A 201 -1.76 10.17 -19.64
N LYS A 202 -2.77 9.33 -19.90
CA LYS A 202 -3.45 9.27 -21.21
C LYS A 202 -4.16 10.59 -21.52
N LYS A 203 -4.84 11.20 -20.56
CA LYS A 203 -5.49 12.52 -20.73
C LYS A 203 -4.50 13.65 -20.98
N ILE A 204 -3.25 13.53 -20.49
CA ILE A 204 -2.16 14.47 -20.85
C ILE A 204 -1.74 14.24 -22.31
N GLU A 205 -1.57 12.99 -22.73
CA GLU A 205 -1.23 12.63 -24.12
C GLU A 205 -2.29 13.10 -25.12
N GLU A 206 -3.57 12.99 -24.78
CA GLU A 206 -4.72 13.48 -25.53
C GLU A 206 -4.85 15.03 -25.53
N GLY A 207 -4.07 15.72 -24.69
CA GLY A 207 -4.10 17.20 -24.56
C GLY A 207 -5.26 17.77 -23.74
N GLU A 208 -6.07 16.92 -23.11
CA GLU A 208 -7.21 17.32 -22.29
C GLU A 208 -6.78 17.77 -20.89
N LEU A 209 -5.80 17.07 -20.29
CA LEU A 209 -5.24 17.43 -18.99
C LEU A 209 -3.99 18.28 -19.16
N LYS A 210 -4.05 19.53 -18.68
CA LYS A 210 -2.99 20.56 -18.82
C LYS A 210 -2.38 20.90 -17.45
N VAL A 211 -1.69 19.93 -16.86
CA VAL A 211 -1.02 20.09 -15.55
C VAL A 211 0.48 19.78 -15.67
N SER A 212 1.27 20.39 -14.79
CA SER A 212 2.71 20.16 -14.71
C SER A 212 3.13 20.03 -13.25
N PRO A 213 2.78 18.92 -12.58
CA PRO A 213 3.16 18.70 -11.20
C PRO A 213 4.68 18.53 -11.08
N LYS A 214 5.24 19.00 -9.96
CA LYS A 214 6.66 18.79 -9.63
C LYS A 214 6.92 17.40 -9.04
N ARG A 215 5.87 16.74 -8.56
CA ARG A 215 5.94 15.42 -7.94
C ARG A 215 4.66 14.64 -8.18
N VAL A 216 4.80 13.40 -8.59
CA VAL A 216 3.71 12.41 -8.66
C VAL A 216 4.04 11.28 -7.70
N ILE A 217 3.06 10.88 -6.91
CA ILE A 217 3.19 9.87 -5.86
C ILE A 217 2.15 8.76 -6.11
N SER A 218 2.64 7.58 -6.35
CA SER A 218 1.84 6.36 -6.47
C SER A 218 1.52 5.78 -5.11
N VAL A 219 0.27 5.40 -4.89
CA VAL A 219 -0.22 4.84 -3.62
C VAL A 219 -1.21 3.69 -3.85
N ALA A 220 -1.39 2.85 -2.84
CA ALA A 220 -2.48 1.88 -2.70
C ALA A 220 -2.45 0.67 -3.65
N GLU A 221 -1.78 0.73 -4.78
CA GLU A 221 -1.66 -0.34 -5.77
C GLU A 221 -0.18 -0.53 -6.14
N ILE A 222 0.16 -1.66 -6.76
CA ILE A 222 1.51 -1.91 -7.24
C ILE A 222 1.74 -1.09 -8.51
N LEU A 223 2.84 -0.34 -8.53
CA LEU A 223 3.30 0.40 -9.72
C LEU A 223 4.22 -0.51 -10.53
N GLU A 224 3.76 -0.93 -11.69
CA GLU A 224 4.52 -1.73 -12.62
C GLU A 224 5.54 -0.87 -13.40
N LYS A 225 6.68 -1.45 -13.74
CA LYS A 225 7.74 -0.70 -14.43
C LYS A 225 7.31 -0.10 -15.78
N PRO A 226 6.57 -0.81 -16.66
CA PRO A 226 6.06 -0.22 -17.90
C PRO A 226 5.09 0.95 -17.65
N ASP A 227 4.23 0.83 -16.63
CA ASP A 227 3.31 1.88 -16.22
C ASP A 227 4.08 3.10 -15.69
N GLU A 228 5.08 2.85 -14.85
CA GLU A 228 5.97 3.90 -14.33
C GLU A 228 6.63 4.69 -15.46
N GLU A 229 7.21 4.01 -16.44
CA GLU A 229 7.88 4.67 -17.57
C GLU A 229 6.89 5.49 -18.43
N TYR A 230 5.69 4.97 -18.66
CA TYR A 230 4.66 5.72 -19.37
C TYR A 230 4.21 6.97 -18.59
N ILE A 231 3.96 6.82 -17.29
CA ILE A 231 3.56 7.94 -16.43
C ILE A 231 4.69 8.99 -16.38
N LYS A 232 5.95 8.58 -16.21
CA LYS A 232 7.11 9.48 -16.25
C LYS A 232 7.15 10.30 -17.53
N LYS A 233 6.99 9.63 -18.68
CA LYS A 233 7.01 10.26 -20.01
C LYS A 233 5.95 11.34 -20.11
N GLN A 234 4.69 11.04 -19.78
CA GLN A 234 3.58 11.95 -19.95
C GLN A 234 3.62 13.14 -18.98
N PHE A 235 3.96 12.88 -17.71
CA PHE A 235 4.10 13.95 -16.71
C PHE A 235 5.43 14.72 -16.81
N LYS A 236 6.35 14.29 -17.69
CA LYS A 236 7.71 14.86 -17.86
C LYS A 236 8.51 14.89 -16.56
N LEU A 237 8.48 13.75 -15.85
CA LEU A 237 9.17 13.54 -14.58
C LEU A 237 10.21 12.42 -14.69
N ASN A 238 11.30 12.54 -13.94
CA ASN A 238 12.31 11.48 -13.88
C ASN A 238 11.96 10.39 -12.87
N ILE A 239 11.15 10.70 -11.87
CA ILE A 239 10.81 9.81 -10.76
C ILE A 239 9.31 9.87 -10.48
N ILE A 240 8.68 8.71 -10.38
CA ILE A 240 7.38 8.56 -9.75
C ILE A 240 7.62 8.04 -8.34
N HIS A 241 7.31 8.89 -7.36
CA HIS A 241 7.45 8.49 -5.96
C HIS A 241 6.41 7.45 -5.58
N GLN A 242 6.73 6.63 -4.57
CA GLN A 242 5.82 5.59 -4.10
C GLN A 242 5.66 5.66 -2.59
N ILE A 243 4.46 5.36 -2.12
CA ILE A 243 4.13 5.15 -0.72
C ILE A 243 3.59 3.73 -0.57
N TYR A 244 4.26 2.94 0.27
CA TYR A 244 3.71 1.68 0.76
C TYR A 244 3.00 1.93 2.08
N GLN A 245 1.67 1.94 1.98
CA GLN A 245 0.78 2.13 3.12
C GLN A 245 -0.26 1.02 3.19
N ALA A 246 -0.44 0.47 4.36
CA ALA A 246 -1.50 -0.45 4.72
C ALA A 246 -2.36 0.14 5.85
N THR A 247 -3.43 -0.57 6.23
CA THR A 247 -4.22 -0.21 7.42
C THR A 247 -3.38 -0.28 8.71
N GLU A 248 -2.35 -1.10 8.68
CA GLU A 248 -1.40 -1.37 9.75
C GLU A 248 -0.39 -0.23 9.95
N GLY A 249 -0.09 0.55 8.90
CA GLY A 249 0.82 1.68 9.06
C GLY A 249 1.38 2.26 7.75
N PHE A 250 2.21 3.27 7.89
CA PHE A 250 3.02 3.87 6.84
C PHE A 250 4.36 3.12 6.74
N LEU A 251 4.40 2.08 5.92
CA LEU A 251 5.42 1.03 5.94
C LEU A 251 6.70 1.41 5.21
N ALA A 252 6.58 2.06 4.04
CA ALA A 252 7.74 2.50 3.26
C ALA A 252 7.42 3.73 2.40
N CYS A 253 8.46 4.41 1.97
CA CYS A 253 8.36 5.47 0.95
C CYS A 253 9.65 5.61 0.17
N THR A 254 9.55 6.18 -1.04
CA THR A 254 10.71 6.47 -1.85
C THR A 254 11.50 7.68 -1.32
N CYS A 255 12.82 7.60 -1.42
CA CYS A 255 13.72 8.73 -1.23
C CYS A 255 13.73 9.68 -2.46
N GLU A 256 14.57 10.71 -2.45
CA GLU A 256 14.69 11.66 -3.57
C GLU A 256 15.29 11.04 -4.84
N TYR A 257 15.91 9.87 -4.73
CA TYR A 257 16.43 9.09 -5.87
C TYR A 257 15.42 8.06 -6.40
N GLY A 258 14.19 8.01 -5.84
CA GLY A 258 13.15 7.08 -6.26
C GLY A 258 13.26 5.67 -5.64
N HIS A 259 14.23 5.41 -4.79
CA HIS A 259 14.41 4.13 -4.14
C HIS A 259 13.52 3.99 -2.91
N LEU A 260 12.82 2.87 -2.78
CA LEU A 260 11.87 2.58 -1.70
C LEU A 260 12.63 2.13 -0.44
N HIS A 261 12.39 2.79 0.68
CA HIS A 261 12.95 2.45 1.99
C HIS A 261 11.84 2.12 2.99
N LEU A 262 12.04 1.07 3.80
CA LEU A 262 11.17 0.77 4.93
C LEU A 262 11.26 1.90 5.95
N ASN A 263 10.12 2.25 6.55
CA ASN A 263 10.07 3.30 7.57
C ASN A 263 10.45 2.75 8.95
N GLU A 264 11.67 2.26 9.06
CA GLU A 264 12.21 1.63 10.27
C GLU A 264 12.44 2.59 11.44
N ASP A 265 12.38 3.88 11.18
CA ASP A 265 12.34 4.93 12.20
C ASP A 265 10.97 5.08 12.90
N LEU A 266 9.96 4.37 12.42
CA LEU A 266 8.58 4.39 12.91
C LEU A 266 8.08 3.02 13.36
N ILE A 267 8.55 1.98 12.67
CA ILE A 267 8.05 0.62 12.74
C ILE A 267 9.27 -0.30 12.81
N LYS A 268 9.28 -1.24 13.72
CA LYS A 268 10.25 -2.34 13.71
C LYS A 268 9.78 -3.38 12.71
N PHE A 269 10.69 -3.82 11.83
CA PHE A 269 10.45 -4.90 10.88
C PHE A 269 11.30 -6.10 11.25
N GLU A 270 10.66 -7.25 11.35
CA GLU A 270 11.28 -8.56 11.33
C GLU A 270 10.93 -9.24 10.02
N LYS A 271 11.76 -10.15 9.54
CA LYS A 271 11.65 -10.73 8.21
C LYS A 271 11.46 -12.23 8.31
N LYS A 272 10.38 -12.74 7.75
CA LYS A 272 10.20 -14.18 7.51
C LYS A 272 10.56 -14.47 6.07
N TYR A 273 11.78 -14.91 5.83
CA TYR A 273 12.29 -15.17 4.49
C TYR A 273 11.55 -16.31 3.80
N ILE A 274 11.30 -16.13 2.51
CA ILE A 274 10.76 -17.11 1.57
C ILE A 274 11.94 -17.72 0.79
N ASP A 275 12.88 -16.86 0.39
CA ASP A 275 14.13 -17.18 -0.28
C ASP A 275 15.21 -16.16 0.12
N GLU A 276 16.32 -16.07 -0.63
CA GLU A 276 17.46 -15.19 -0.32
C GLU A 276 17.11 -13.71 -0.28
N LYS A 277 16.05 -13.27 -0.98
CA LYS A 277 15.69 -11.84 -1.13
C LYS A 277 14.25 -11.53 -0.81
N ARG A 278 13.34 -12.54 -0.90
CA ARG A 278 11.92 -12.37 -0.63
C ARG A 278 11.60 -12.67 0.80
N PHE A 279 10.77 -11.82 1.40
CA PHE A 279 10.32 -12.04 2.78
C PHE A 279 8.91 -11.51 3.01
N TYR A 280 8.25 -12.08 4.00
CA TYR A 280 7.06 -11.52 4.61
C TYR A 280 7.48 -10.61 5.76
N PRO A 281 7.03 -9.34 5.78
CA PRO A 281 7.32 -8.46 6.90
C PRO A 281 6.46 -8.81 8.12
N ILE A 282 7.09 -8.87 9.28
CA ILE A 282 6.45 -8.92 10.58
C ILE A 282 6.73 -7.59 11.24
N ILE A 283 5.68 -6.83 11.59
CA ILE A 283 5.83 -5.45 12.05
C ILE A 283 5.44 -5.27 13.51
N THR A 284 6.16 -4.36 14.18
CA THR A 284 5.72 -3.76 15.44
C THR A 284 5.69 -2.25 15.26
N ASP A 285 4.48 -1.67 15.16
CA ASP A 285 4.30 -0.22 15.07
C ASP A 285 4.27 0.39 16.47
N PHE A 286 5.41 0.86 16.95
CA PHE A 286 5.56 1.43 18.29
C PHE A 286 4.98 2.86 18.42
N ARG A 287 4.29 3.38 17.40
CA ARG A 287 3.58 4.65 17.44
C ARG A 287 2.05 4.49 17.49
N ARG A 288 1.54 3.30 17.13
CA ARG A 288 0.11 2.97 17.18
C ARG A 288 -0.26 2.47 18.57
N THR A 289 -0.86 3.34 19.37
CA THR A 289 -1.22 3.07 20.76
C THR A 289 -2.67 2.64 20.94
N SER A 290 -3.58 3.13 20.07
CA SER A 290 -5.01 2.84 20.16
C SER A 290 -5.34 1.40 19.76
N GLN A 291 -4.79 0.95 18.64
CA GLN A 291 -4.89 -0.41 18.12
C GLN A 291 -3.47 -0.92 17.89
N PRO A 292 -2.92 -1.70 18.80
CA PRO A 292 -1.53 -2.14 18.73
C PRO A 292 -1.30 -3.15 17.61
N PHE A 293 -0.19 -3.00 16.92
CA PHE A 293 0.37 -3.97 16.00
C PHE A 293 1.70 -4.42 16.56
N VAL A 294 1.75 -5.62 17.16
CA VAL A 294 2.93 -6.19 17.79
C VAL A 294 3.23 -7.53 17.16
N ASN A 295 4.40 -7.68 16.57
CA ASN A 295 4.78 -8.87 15.79
C ASN A 295 3.67 -9.25 14.81
N TYR A 296 3.12 -8.25 14.12
CA TYR A 296 1.98 -8.43 13.22
C TYR A 296 2.48 -8.88 11.84
N TYR A 297 2.06 -10.07 11.46
CA TYR A 297 2.40 -10.69 10.19
C TYR A 297 1.59 -10.04 9.05
N LEU A 298 2.30 -9.42 8.12
CA LEU A 298 1.73 -8.93 6.87
C LEU A 298 1.84 -10.01 5.81
N ASN A 299 0.81 -10.12 5.00
CA ASN A 299 0.80 -11.07 3.88
C ASN A 299 1.33 -10.48 2.56
N ASP A 300 1.97 -9.32 2.62
CA ASP A 300 2.66 -8.73 1.47
C ASP A 300 4.05 -9.35 1.31
N ILE A 301 4.50 -9.56 0.08
CA ILE A 301 5.82 -10.08 -0.27
C ILE A 301 6.71 -8.91 -0.67
N LEU A 302 7.79 -8.71 0.06
CA LEU A 302 8.78 -7.69 -0.22
C LEU A 302 10.07 -8.31 -0.75
N VAL A 303 10.71 -7.62 -1.68
CA VAL A 303 12.02 -8.00 -2.23
C VAL A 303 13.05 -6.98 -1.77
N GLU A 304 14.01 -7.42 -0.99
CA GLU A 304 15.06 -6.55 -0.48
C GLU A 304 16.31 -6.50 -1.36
N THR A 305 17.15 -5.54 -1.06
CA THR A 305 18.53 -5.43 -1.58
C THR A 305 19.47 -4.96 -0.49
N THR A 306 20.71 -5.42 -0.57
CA THR A 306 21.82 -4.96 0.27
C THR A 306 22.59 -3.80 -0.34
N GLU A 307 22.28 -3.43 -1.60
CA GLU A 307 22.94 -2.32 -2.28
C GLU A 307 22.68 -1.00 -1.55
N PRO A 308 23.72 -0.21 -1.25
CA PRO A 308 23.55 1.08 -0.62
C PRO A 308 22.77 2.04 -1.54
N CYS A 309 22.09 3.00 -0.93
CA CYS A 309 21.38 4.02 -1.69
C CYS A 309 22.17 5.32 -1.70
N GLU A 310 22.18 6.01 -2.85
CA GLU A 310 22.83 7.31 -3.02
C GLU A 310 22.26 8.38 -2.07
N CYS A 311 21.06 8.18 -1.51
CA CYS A 311 20.48 9.07 -0.52
C CYS A 311 21.20 9.03 0.84
N GLY A 312 22.11 8.07 1.05
CA GLY A 312 22.87 7.88 2.30
C GLY A 312 22.03 7.36 3.46
N SER A 313 20.79 6.93 3.22
CA SER A 313 19.92 6.39 4.28
C SER A 313 20.39 5.00 4.73
N VAL A 314 20.42 4.79 6.04
CA VAL A 314 20.66 3.46 6.65
C VAL A 314 19.40 2.61 6.76
N LEU A 315 18.22 3.16 6.38
CA LEU A 315 16.96 2.42 6.36
C LEU A 315 17.01 1.35 5.27
N GLN A 316 16.46 0.17 5.58
CA GLN A 316 16.44 -0.95 4.66
C GLN A 316 15.79 -0.57 3.33
N ARG A 317 16.53 -0.77 2.24
CA ARG A 317 16.02 -0.59 0.89
C ARG A 317 15.30 -1.84 0.43
N ILE A 318 14.15 -1.66 -0.21
CA ILE A 318 13.44 -2.73 -0.92
C ILE A 318 13.38 -2.39 -2.41
N VAL A 319 13.49 -3.41 -3.25
CA VAL A 319 13.46 -3.26 -4.71
C VAL A 319 12.03 -3.07 -5.18
N LYS A 320 11.12 -3.88 -4.63
CA LYS A 320 9.69 -3.86 -5.00
C LYS A 320 8.82 -4.52 -3.93
N ILE A 321 7.53 -4.22 -4.03
CA ILE A 321 6.44 -4.98 -3.43
C ILE A 321 5.93 -5.92 -4.52
N GLU A 322 6.09 -7.23 -4.33
CA GLU A 322 5.80 -8.22 -5.38
C GLU A 322 4.31 -8.56 -5.48
N GLY A 323 3.60 -8.49 -4.36
CA GLY A 323 2.18 -8.84 -4.26
C GLY A 323 1.85 -9.36 -2.88
N ARG A 324 0.79 -10.15 -2.79
CA ARG A 324 0.36 -10.80 -1.55
C ARG A 324 0.52 -12.30 -1.62
N SER A 325 0.70 -12.93 -0.46
CA SER A 325 0.72 -14.39 -0.37
C SER A 325 -0.58 -15.03 -0.87
N ASP A 326 -1.72 -14.34 -0.70
CA ASP A 326 -3.03 -14.79 -1.18
C ASP A 326 -3.13 -14.82 -2.72
N ASP A 327 -2.26 -14.07 -3.40
CA ASP A 327 -2.23 -13.96 -4.86
C ASP A 327 -1.13 -14.86 -5.49
N ILE A 328 -0.46 -15.68 -4.69
CA ILE A 328 0.49 -16.70 -5.17
C ILE A 328 -0.28 -17.84 -5.84
N PHE A 329 0.10 -18.16 -7.08
CA PHE A 329 -0.46 -19.29 -7.79
C PHE A 329 0.19 -20.58 -7.34
N LYS A 330 -0.61 -21.64 -7.22
CA LYS A 330 -0.17 -22.96 -6.83
C LYS A 330 -0.57 -23.95 -7.91
N PHE A 331 0.39 -24.72 -8.38
CA PHE A 331 0.21 -25.75 -9.40
C PHE A 331 0.75 -27.07 -8.89
N ILE A 332 0.36 -28.17 -9.54
CA ILE A 332 0.95 -29.48 -9.32
C ILE A 332 1.85 -29.80 -10.51
N ASN A 333 3.09 -30.20 -10.24
CA ASN A 333 4.02 -30.61 -11.31
C ASN A 333 3.90 -32.11 -11.68
N LYS A 334 4.69 -32.54 -12.66
CA LYS A 334 4.76 -33.96 -13.13
C LYS A 334 5.06 -34.98 -12.02
N SER A 335 5.66 -34.56 -10.92
CA SER A 335 6.05 -35.39 -9.79
C SER A 335 5.05 -35.29 -8.62
N ASP A 336 3.83 -34.84 -8.86
CA ASP A 336 2.79 -34.61 -7.86
C ASP A 336 3.20 -33.67 -6.71
N LYS A 337 4.16 -32.77 -6.97
CA LYS A 337 4.59 -31.77 -5.99
C LYS A 337 3.94 -30.41 -6.24
N GLU A 338 3.54 -29.74 -5.17
CA GLU A 338 3.09 -28.36 -5.26
C GLU A 338 4.23 -27.43 -5.70
N VAL A 339 3.98 -26.68 -6.76
CA VAL A 339 4.87 -25.64 -7.29
C VAL A 339 4.25 -24.28 -7.06
N ILE A 340 4.98 -23.43 -6.37
CA ILE A 340 4.58 -22.06 -6.08
C ILE A 340 5.08 -21.14 -7.19
N VAL A 341 4.14 -20.38 -7.79
CA VAL A 341 4.45 -19.37 -8.80
C VAL A 341 4.06 -18.00 -8.29
N PHE A 342 5.06 -17.17 -8.02
CA PHE A 342 4.83 -15.81 -7.52
C PHE A 342 4.16 -14.92 -8.57
N PRO A 343 3.37 -13.91 -8.13
CA PRO A 343 2.67 -13.00 -9.01
C PRO A 343 3.55 -12.31 -10.05
N ASP A 344 4.81 -12.10 -9.74
CA ASP A 344 5.78 -11.47 -10.65
C ASP A 344 6.08 -12.32 -11.90
N PHE A 345 6.16 -13.63 -11.75
CA PHE A 345 6.36 -14.52 -12.90
C PHE A 345 5.15 -14.49 -13.84
N ILE A 346 3.94 -14.56 -13.27
CA ILE A 346 2.69 -14.46 -14.04
C ILE A 346 2.60 -13.11 -14.76
N ARG A 347 2.91 -12.04 -14.06
CA ARG A 347 2.91 -10.68 -14.59
C ARG A 347 3.91 -10.53 -15.73
N ARG A 348 5.12 -11.02 -15.54
CA ARG A 348 6.18 -10.97 -16.54
C ARG A 348 5.77 -11.69 -17.82
N THR A 349 5.08 -12.82 -17.71
CA THR A 349 4.56 -13.57 -18.87
C THR A 349 3.63 -12.72 -19.74
N ILE A 350 2.75 -11.95 -19.13
CA ILE A 350 1.87 -11.03 -19.87
C ILE A 350 2.67 -9.87 -20.49
N LEU A 351 3.62 -9.30 -19.73
CA LEU A 351 4.38 -8.11 -20.15
C LEU A 351 5.44 -8.40 -21.22
N PHE A 352 5.74 -9.68 -21.53
CA PHE A 352 6.55 -10.03 -22.69
C PHE A 352 5.85 -9.81 -24.02
N VAL A 353 4.52 -9.67 -24.00
CA VAL A 353 3.74 -9.35 -25.19
C VAL A 353 3.52 -7.83 -25.25
N GLU A 354 3.94 -7.22 -26.34
CA GLU A 354 3.91 -5.77 -26.49
C GLU A 354 2.49 -5.20 -26.46
N ASN A 355 2.38 -3.94 -26.05
CA ASN A 355 1.16 -3.14 -26.04
C ASN A 355 0.04 -3.64 -25.10
N ILE A 356 0.34 -4.49 -24.13
CA ILE A 356 -0.60 -4.90 -23.10
C ILE A 356 -0.39 -4.05 -21.85
N ARG A 357 -1.42 -3.28 -21.46
CA ARG A 357 -1.39 -2.42 -20.26
C ARG A 357 -2.49 -2.78 -19.27
N GLU A 358 -3.67 -3.09 -19.77
CA GLU A 358 -4.86 -3.39 -18.97
C GLU A 358 -5.16 -4.88 -19.04
N TYR A 359 -4.88 -5.58 -17.95
CA TYR A 359 -5.03 -7.03 -17.86
C TYR A 359 -5.29 -7.50 -16.42
N GLN A 360 -5.88 -8.68 -16.34
CA GLN A 360 -6.00 -9.47 -15.10
C GLN A 360 -5.77 -10.94 -15.43
N VAL A 361 -5.14 -11.66 -14.51
CA VAL A 361 -4.96 -13.12 -14.60
C VAL A 361 -5.49 -13.74 -13.31
N PHE A 362 -6.37 -14.70 -13.46
CA PHE A 362 -7.01 -15.40 -12.35
C PHE A 362 -6.62 -16.88 -12.39
N GLN A 363 -6.14 -17.42 -11.28
CA GLN A 363 -6.10 -18.85 -11.10
C GLN A 363 -7.43 -19.28 -10.48
N THR A 364 -8.26 -20.01 -11.22
CA THR A 364 -9.59 -20.44 -10.78
C THR A 364 -9.62 -21.92 -10.37
N SER A 365 -8.63 -22.68 -10.80
CA SER A 365 -8.34 -24.03 -10.29
C SER A 365 -6.84 -24.34 -10.41
N ASN A 366 -6.41 -25.51 -9.95
CA ASN A 366 -5.00 -25.91 -10.05
C ASN A 366 -4.52 -26.08 -11.49
N ASN A 367 -5.43 -26.20 -12.45
CA ASN A 367 -5.13 -26.42 -13.87
C ASN A 367 -5.80 -25.41 -14.82
N LEU A 368 -6.41 -24.35 -14.30
CA LEU A 368 -7.11 -23.35 -15.13
C LEU A 368 -6.67 -21.93 -14.78
N LEU A 369 -6.20 -21.20 -15.80
CA LEU A 369 -6.00 -19.77 -15.78
C LEU A 369 -7.02 -19.05 -16.65
N GLU A 370 -7.66 -18.03 -16.10
CA GLU A 370 -8.47 -17.08 -16.85
C GLU A 370 -7.67 -15.80 -17.05
N VAL A 371 -7.54 -15.38 -18.31
CA VAL A 371 -6.78 -14.19 -18.71
C VAL A 371 -7.73 -13.18 -19.34
N ALA A 372 -7.85 -12.02 -18.69
CA ALA A 372 -8.65 -10.90 -19.16
C ALA A 372 -7.73 -9.77 -19.62
N ILE A 373 -7.87 -9.31 -20.86
CA ILE A 373 -7.05 -8.23 -21.42
C ILE A 373 -7.94 -7.32 -22.26
N LEU A 374 -7.80 -6.02 -22.07
CA LEU A 374 -8.56 -5.04 -22.84
C LEU A 374 -8.09 -5.01 -24.30
N ASN A 375 -9.03 -5.16 -25.23
CA ASN A 375 -8.78 -5.08 -26.68
C ASN A 375 -7.70 -6.03 -27.21
N ILE A 376 -7.66 -7.26 -26.68
CA ILE A 376 -6.69 -8.28 -27.09
C ILE A 376 -6.94 -8.77 -28.52
N THR A 377 -5.87 -8.93 -29.31
CA THR A 377 -5.90 -9.56 -30.63
C THR A 377 -5.66 -11.07 -30.56
N GLU A 378 -6.05 -11.82 -31.58
CA GLU A 378 -5.80 -13.27 -31.63
C GLU A 378 -4.30 -13.58 -31.66
N GLU A 379 -3.49 -12.76 -32.34
CA GLU A 379 -2.04 -12.90 -32.35
C GLU A 379 -1.45 -12.74 -30.91
N GLN A 380 -1.91 -11.74 -30.17
CA GLN A 380 -1.49 -11.55 -28.78
C GLN A 380 -1.91 -12.72 -27.89
N LYS A 381 -3.09 -13.30 -28.09
CA LYS A 381 -3.53 -14.50 -27.34
C LYS A 381 -2.57 -15.66 -27.55
N GLU A 382 -2.16 -15.92 -28.77
CA GLU A 382 -1.24 -17.01 -29.08
C GLU A 382 0.18 -16.74 -28.51
N LEU A 383 0.64 -15.50 -28.57
CA LEU A 383 1.91 -15.12 -27.93
C LEU A 383 1.87 -15.32 -26.39
N ILE A 384 0.77 -14.93 -25.75
CA ILE A 384 0.59 -15.12 -24.30
C ILE A 384 0.58 -16.61 -23.95
N LYS A 385 -0.16 -17.44 -24.68
CA LYS A 385 -0.14 -18.89 -24.48
C LYS A 385 1.27 -19.47 -24.59
N LYS A 386 2.02 -19.00 -25.60
CA LYS A 386 3.42 -19.42 -25.80
C LYS A 386 4.30 -19.05 -24.63
N GLU A 387 4.17 -17.83 -24.10
CA GLU A 387 4.96 -17.37 -22.93
C GLU A 387 4.59 -18.12 -21.64
N PHE A 388 3.29 -18.37 -21.39
CA PHE A 388 2.85 -19.22 -20.29
C PHE A 388 3.38 -20.65 -20.43
N ASN A 389 3.33 -21.24 -21.63
CA ASN A 389 3.85 -22.58 -21.86
C ASN A 389 5.36 -22.66 -21.59
N LYS A 390 6.14 -21.63 -21.94
CA LYS A 390 7.57 -21.57 -21.58
C LYS A 390 7.76 -21.56 -20.06
N LEU A 391 6.99 -20.74 -19.35
CA LEU A 391 7.03 -20.68 -17.88
C LEU A 391 6.69 -22.05 -17.28
N PHE A 392 5.59 -22.65 -17.67
CA PHE A 392 5.13 -23.93 -17.13
C PHE A 392 6.10 -25.08 -17.45
N THR A 393 6.63 -25.13 -18.67
CA THR A 393 7.66 -26.10 -19.04
C THR A 393 8.90 -25.98 -18.16
N SER A 394 9.36 -24.74 -17.89
CA SER A 394 10.53 -24.51 -17.03
C SER A 394 10.33 -24.93 -15.57
N LEU A 395 9.08 -25.07 -15.14
CA LEU A 395 8.66 -25.47 -13.79
C LEU A 395 8.11 -26.91 -13.74
N GLU A 396 8.19 -27.66 -14.84
CA GLU A 396 7.64 -29.00 -14.98
C GLU A 396 6.13 -29.12 -14.69
N ILE A 397 5.39 -28.03 -14.94
CA ILE A 397 3.94 -27.95 -14.80
C ILE A 397 3.29 -28.29 -16.13
N GLU A 398 2.29 -29.16 -16.12
CA GLU A 398 1.58 -29.62 -17.33
C GLU A 398 0.06 -29.45 -17.17
N ASN A 399 -0.65 -29.58 -18.30
CA ASN A 399 -2.10 -29.63 -18.36
C ASN A 399 -2.78 -28.37 -17.81
N ILE A 400 -2.16 -27.20 -18.03
CA ILE A 400 -2.77 -25.92 -17.68
C ILE A 400 -3.59 -25.41 -18.86
N GLU A 401 -4.88 -25.27 -18.66
CA GLU A 401 -5.78 -24.59 -19.59
C GLU A 401 -5.67 -23.07 -19.40
N ILE A 402 -5.55 -22.34 -20.51
CA ILE A 402 -5.56 -20.86 -20.52
C ILE A 402 -6.79 -20.40 -21.28
N LYS A 403 -7.74 -19.82 -20.54
CA LYS A 403 -9.00 -19.31 -21.07
C LYS A 403 -8.98 -17.78 -21.11
N PHE A 404 -9.23 -17.20 -22.28
CA PHE A 404 -9.40 -15.76 -22.40
C PHE A 404 -10.85 -15.37 -22.10
N ILE A 405 -11.02 -14.37 -21.23
CA ILE A 405 -12.32 -13.84 -20.80
C ILE A 405 -12.38 -12.33 -21.06
N ASN A 406 -13.58 -11.76 -21.00
CA ASN A 406 -13.76 -10.32 -21.13
C ASN A 406 -13.06 -9.57 -19.98
N TYR A 407 -12.44 -8.44 -20.33
CA TYR A 407 -11.84 -7.57 -19.36
C TYR A 407 -12.89 -6.63 -18.76
N GLU A 408 -13.10 -6.74 -17.46
CA GLU A 408 -14.04 -5.90 -16.72
C GLU A 408 -13.39 -5.35 -15.45
N ILE A 409 -13.47 -4.03 -15.26
CA ILE A 409 -12.97 -3.38 -14.06
C ILE A 409 -14.13 -3.12 -13.09
N ASP A 410 -14.08 -3.72 -11.91
CA ASP A 410 -14.90 -3.30 -10.79
C ASP A 410 -14.29 -2.04 -10.15
N LYS A 411 -14.77 -0.88 -10.55
CA LYS A 411 -14.31 0.42 -10.01
C LYS A 411 -14.50 0.55 -8.50
N THR A 412 -15.30 -0.32 -7.88
CA THR A 412 -15.52 -0.33 -6.43
C THR A 412 -14.41 -1.03 -5.67
N LYS A 413 -13.54 -1.78 -6.35
CA LYS A 413 -12.41 -2.52 -5.77
C LYS A 413 -11.07 -1.96 -6.22
N LYS A 414 -10.02 -2.24 -5.46
CA LYS A 414 -8.64 -2.01 -5.91
C LYS A 414 -8.36 -2.91 -7.11
N LEU A 415 -7.71 -2.38 -8.13
CA LEU A 415 -7.26 -3.19 -9.24
C LEU A 415 -6.22 -4.20 -8.73
N LYS A 416 -6.53 -5.48 -8.87
CA LYS A 416 -5.60 -6.58 -8.69
C LYS A 416 -5.39 -7.24 -10.05
N ARG A 417 -4.15 -7.24 -10.51
CA ARG A 417 -3.81 -7.84 -11.82
C ARG A 417 -3.65 -9.34 -11.77
N ILE A 418 -3.18 -9.87 -10.65
CA ILE A 418 -2.95 -11.30 -10.43
C ILE A 418 -3.78 -11.72 -9.23
N VAL A 419 -4.63 -12.72 -9.37
CA VAL A 419 -5.57 -13.13 -8.34
C VAL A 419 -5.72 -14.66 -8.31
N ARG A 420 -5.49 -15.27 -7.17
CA ARG A 420 -5.87 -16.68 -6.95
C ARG A 420 -7.29 -16.73 -6.40
N LYS A 421 -8.20 -17.37 -7.14
CA LYS A 421 -9.62 -17.56 -6.79
C LYS A 421 -9.94 -18.99 -6.29
N VAL A 422 -8.96 -19.85 -6.24
CA VAL A 422 -9.14 -21.24 -5.77
C VAL A 422 -9.48 -21.21 -4.29
N ILE A 423 -10.64 -21.74 -3.92
CA ILE A 423 -11.05 -21.96 -2.54
C ILE A 423 -10.51 -23.33 -2.14
N GLU A 424 -9.68 -23.38 -1.12
CA GLU A 424 -9.18 -24.63 -0.52
C GLU A 424 -10.25 -25.28 0.35
#